data_ca548f122de9265b3152cca8e9983d9c
#
_entry.id   ca548f122de9265b3152cca8e9983d9c
#
_cell.length_a   1.000
_cell.length_b   1.000
_cell.length_c   1.000
_cell.angle_alpha   90.00
_cell.angle_beta   90.00
_cell.angle_gamma   90.00
#
_symmetry.space_group_name_H-M   'P 1'
#
loop_
_entity.id
_entity.type
_entity.pdbx_description
1 polymer ?
#
loop_
_entity_poly.entity_id
_entity_poly.type
_entity_poly.pdbx_seq_one_letter_code
_entity_poly.pdbx_strand_id
1 'polypeptide(L)'
;MKINKLGAFIGVEIKDLDVTNIQDKKVINEISELLSEFSVVIIRNQNISNDEHIRFSEFFGELELTKVGTDGSGSKLIILRNFDENGNIVPPSDRQRLNNLANQEWHSDSSFKKIPSKMSLLSAKMIPSIGGNTEFLSMRAVYNSLPD
;
A
#
# COMPACT_ATOMS: atom_id res chain seq x y z
N MET A 1 5.99 13.79 15.61
CA MET A 1 5.13 12.76 15.02
C MET A 1 4.24 12.21 16.13
N LYS A 2 2.92 12.21 15.97
CA LYS A 2 1.98 11.60 16.92
C LYS A 2 1.53 10.26 16.38
N ILE A 3 1.52 9.25 17.23
CA ILE A 3 1.21 7.87 16.88
C ILE A 3 -0.08 7.46 17.57
N ASN A 4 -1.03 6.93 16.81
CA ASN A 4 -2.32 6.45 17.30
C ASN A 4 -2.54 5.00 16.85
N LYS A 5 -2.67 4.07 17.80
CA LYS A 5 -2.97 2.65 17.50
C LYS A 5 -4.41 2.54 17.02
N LEU A 6 -4.63 1.82 15.93
CA LEU A 6 -5.95 1.61 15.33
C LEU A 6 -6.59 0.29 15.77
N GLY A 7 -5.79 -0.67 16.18
CA GLY A 7 -6.25 -1.97 16.67
C GLY A 7 -5.27 -2.57 17.67
N ALA A 8 -5.68 -3.67 18.30
CA ALA A 8 -4.86 -4.36 19.30
C ALA A 8 -3.64 -5.05 18.68
N PHE A 9 -3.76 -5.54 17.46
CA PHE A 9 -2.75 -6.39 16.81
C PHE A 9 -2.23 -5.85 15.48
N ILE A 10 -2.93 -4.87 14.89
CA ILE A 10 -2.60 -4.38 13.55
C ILE A 10 -3.05 -2.92 13.41
N GLY A 11 -2.23 -2.16 12.70
CA GLY A 11 -2.57 -0.82 12.27
C GLY A 11 -2.19 0.28 13.25
N VAL A 12 -1.45 1.24 12.75
CA VAL A 12 -1.08 2.47 13.44
C VAL A 12 -1.24 3.66 12.49
N GLU A 13 -1.76 4.76 13.01
CA GLU A 13 -1.86 6.03 12.30
C GLU A 13 -0.77 6.98 12.77
N ILE A 14 -0.03 7.54 11.83
CA ILE A 14 0.90 8.63 12.09
C ILE A 14 0.22 9.95 11.70
N LYS A 15 0.16 10.86 12.66
CA LYS A 15 -0.37 12.22 12.49
C LYS A 15 0.74 13.25 12.42
N ASP A 16 0.43 14.38 11.81
CA ASP A 16 1.34 15.53 11.71
C ASP A 16 2.67 15.19 11.01
N LEU A 17 2.62 14.33 9.99
CA LEU A 17 3.74 13.99 9.12
C LEU A 17 3.40 14.34 7.67
N ASP A 18 4.27 15.10 7.03
CA ASP A 18 4.28 15.35 5.59
C ASP A 18 5.41 14.54 4.96
N VAL A 19 5.04 13.53 4.16
CA VAL A 19 6.00 12.62 3.53
C VAL A 19 6.85 13.27 2.43
N THR A 20 6.45 14.44 1.91
CA THR A 20 7.20 15.17 0.88
C THR A 20 8.43 15.88 1.46
N ASN A 21 8.41 16.18 2.75
CA ASN A 21 9.41 16.98 3.46
C ASN A 21 10.33 16.17 4.39
N ILE A 22 10.28 14.83 4.30
CA ILE A 22 11.16 13.99 5.13
C ILE A 22 12.61 14.11 4.66
N GLN A 23 13.47 14.58 5.56
CA GLN A 23 14.91 14.67 5.35
C GLN A 23 15.70 13.86 6.39
N ASP A 24 15.09 13.56 7.54
CA ASP A 24 15.75 12.84 8.64
C ASP A 24 15.52 11.33 8.50
N LYS A 25 16.60 10.58 8.36
CA LYS A 25 16.59 9.12 8.34
C LYS A 25 15.98 8.50 9.60
N LYS A 26 15.98 9.22 10.74
CA LYS A 26 15.35 8.74 11.98
C LYS A 26 13.85 8.55 11.79
N VAL A 27 13.18 9.45 11.06
CA VAL A 27 11.74 9.34 10.75
C VAL A 27 11.46 8.07 9.93
N ILE A 28 12.30 7.78 8.94
CA ILE A 28 12.17 6.57 8.11
C ILE A 28 12.39 5.30 8.94
N ASN A 29 13.36 5.30 9.83
CA ASN A 29 13.61 4.19 10.74
C ASN A 29 12.42 3.96 11.68
N GLU A 30 11.88 5.04 12.28
CA GLU A 30 10.70 4.97 13.14
C GLU A 30 9.46 4.43 12.40
N ILE A 31 9.21 4.86 11.16
CA ILE A 31 8.16 4.30 10.31
C ILE A 31 8.39 2.80 10.07
N SER A 32 9.64 2.40 9.81
CA SER A 32 10.00 1.00 9.58
C SER A 32 9.80 0.12 10.82
N GLU A 33 10.10 0.65 12.00
CA GLU A 33 9.86 -0.03 13.29
C GLU A 33 8.37 -0.18 13.55
N LEU A 34 7.58 0.90 13.34
CA LEU A 34 6.13 0.85 13.47
C LEU A 34 5.50 -0.15 12.49
N LEU A 35 5.97 -0.20 11.25
CA LEU A 35 5.51 -1.17 10.27
C LEU A 35 5.86 -2.61 10.71
N SER A 36 7.06 -2.81 11.24
CA SER A 36 7.48 -4.12 11.76
C SER A 36 6.62 -4.58 12.95
N GLU A 37 6.25 -3.65 13.84
CA GLU A 37 5.42 -3.96 15.01
C GLU A 37 3.95 -4.14 14.64
N PHE A 38 3.37 -3.19 13.89
CA PHE A 38 1.93 -3.11 13.63
C PHE A 38 1.50 -3.59 12.25
N SER A 39 2.42 -3.96 11.38
CA SER A 39 2.17 -4.47 10.01
C SER A 39 1.52 -3.48 9.04
N VAL A 40 0.80 -2.48 9.52
CA VAL A 40 0.15 -1.43 8.71
C VAL A 40 0.39 -0.07 9.33
N VAL A 41 0.87 0.86 8.52
CA VAL A 41 1.04 2.27 8.89
C VAL A 41 0.18 3.13 7.98
N ILE A 42 -0.64 3.99 8.56
CA ILE A 42 -1.50 4.92 7.83
C ILE A 42 -1.00 6.35 8.07
N ILE A 43 -0.77 7.07 7.00
CA ILE A 43 -0.40 8.49 7.03
C ILE A 43 -1.46 9.25 6.23
N ARG A 44 -2.34 9.97 6.92
CA ARG A 44 -3.46 10.63 6.26
C ARG A 44 -3.08 12.00 5.68
N ASN A 45 -3.98 12.49 4.81
CA ASN A 45 -3.93 13.85 4.24
C ASN A 45 -2.63 14.11 3.46
N GLN A 46 -2.14 13.11 2.74
CA GLN A 46 -0.96 13.21 1.89
C GLN A 46 -1.39 13.51 0.45
N ASN A 47 -1.23 14.77 0.02
CA ASN A 47 -1.45 15.15 -1.38
C ASN A 47 -0.11 15.11 -2.12
N ILE A 48 0.32 13.91 -2.49
CA ILE A 48 1.61 13.68 -3.13
C ILE A 48 1.47 13.39 -4.62
N SER A 49 2.40 13.87 -5.42
CA SER A 49 2.57 13.49 -6.82
C SER A 49 3.10 12.05 -6.94
N ASN A 50 3.10 11.51 -8.15
CA ASN A 50 3.68 10.19 -8.41
C ASN A 50 5.19 10.16 -8.13
N ASP A 51 5.91 11.23 -8.47
CA ASP A 51 7.35 11.35 -8.22
C ASP A 51 7.67 11.44 -6.72
N GLU A 52 6.85 12.14 -5.96
CA GLU A 52 6.98 12.19 -4.50
C GLU A 52 6.68 10.84 -3.85
N HIS A 53 5.69 10.11 -4.37
CA HIS A 53 5.40 8.75 -3.91
C HIS A 53 6.59 7.82 -4.18
N ILE A 54 7.17 7.88 -5.37
CA ILE A 54 8.37 7.11 -5.73
C ILE A 54 9.53 7.46 -4.78
N ARG A 55 9.85 8.74 -4.62
CA ARG A 55 10.94 9.20 -3.75
C ARG A 55 10.75 8.74 -2.31
N PHE A 56 9.54 8.86 -1.79
CA PHE A 56 9.24 8.38 -0.43
C PHE A 56 9.42 6.87 -0.31
N SER A 57 8.98 6.13 -1.31
CA SER A 57 9.11 4.67 -1.33
C SER A 57 10.57 4.20 -1.39
N GLU A 58 11.44 4.93 -2.10
CA GLU A 58 12.87 4.63 -2.22
C GLU A 58 13.63 4.70 -0.89
N PHE A 59 13.12 5.40 0.11
CA PHE A 59 13.73 5.39 1.45
C PHE A 59 13.71 4.01 2.13
N PHE A 60 12.80 3.12 1.71
CA PHE A 60 12.64 1.78 2.32
C PHE A 60 13.38 0.69 1.56
N GLY A 61 13.94 0.99 0.40
CA GLY A 61 14.72 0.06 -0.42
C GLY A 61 14.51 0.24 -1.91
N GLU A 62 15.09 -0.68 -2.67
CA GLU A 62 14.94 -0.72 -4.12
C GLU A 62 13.49 -1.08 -4.49
N LEU A 63 12.94 -0.32 -5.45
CA LEU A 63 11.57 -0.53 -5.88
C LEU A 63 11.47 -1.61 -6.96
N GLU A 64 10.43 -2.42 -6.88
CA GLU A 64 10.10 -3.35 -7.95
C GLU A 64 9.63 -2.60 -9.20
N LEU A 65 10.08 -3.04 -10.35
CA LEU A 65 9.54 -2.56 -11.62
C LEU A 65 8.23 -3.28 -11.94
N THR A 66 7.28 -2.53 -12.46
CA THR A 66 6.01 -3.08 -12.93
C THR A 66 6.22 -4.02 -14.11
N LYS A 67 5.44 -5.10 -14.17
CA LYS A 67 5.49 -6.05 -15.28
C LYS A 67 5.05 -5.39 -16.59
N VAL A 68 5.68 -5.79 -17.69
CA VAL A 68 5.25 -5.41 -19.04
C VAL A 68 3.80 -5.84 -19.26
N GLY A 69 2.97 -4.92 -19.77
CA GLY A 69 1.56 -5.16 -20.06
C GLY A 69 0.58 -4.87 -18.90
N THR A 70 1.06 -4.27 -17.81
CA THR A 70 0.20 -3.68 -16.77
C THR A 70 0.17 -2.15 -16.88
N ASP A 71 -0.85 -1.50 -16.33
CA ASP A 71 -0.90 -0.04 -16.23
C ASP A 71 0.30 0.44 -15.40
N GLY A 72 1.06 1.39 -15.95
CA GLY A 72 2.35 1.80 -15.38
C GLY A 72 3.54 0.92 -15.81
N SER A 73 3.38 0.09 -16.86
CA SER A 73 4.42 -0.80 -17.38
C SER A 73 5.77 -0.11 -17.56
N GLY A 74 6.82 -0.70 -16.97
CA GLY A 74 8.17 -0.16 -16.98
C GLY A 74 8.40 0.99 -16.00
N SER A 75 7.39 1.41 -15.24
CA SER A 75 7.52 2.39 -14.16
C SER A 75 7.71 1.70 -12.79
N LYS A 76 7.96 2.49 -11.77
CA LYS A 76 8.02 2.05 -10.36
C LYS A 76 6.65 2.10 -9.66
N LEU A 77 5.57 2.38 -10.42
CA LEU A 77 4.20 2.50 -9.90
C LEU A 77 3.25 1.53 -10.58
N ILE A 78 2.40 0.90 -9.80
CA ILE A 78 1.24 0.16 -10.28
C ILE A 78 0.02 1.05 -10.08
N ILE A 79 -0.76 1.24 -11.16
CA ILE A 79 -1.99 2.03 -11.11
C ILE A 79 -3.17 1.08 -10.95
N LEU A 80 -3.87 1.17 -9.83
CA LEU A 80 -5.09 0.43 -9.57
C LEU A 80 -6.29 1.33 -9.85
N ARG A 81 -7.04 1.05 -10.90
CA ARG A 81 -8.22 1.83 -11.31
C ARG A 81 -9.31 0.92 -11.90
N ASN A 82 -10.54 1.38 -11.85
CA ASN A 82 -11.71 0.72 -12.46
C ASN A 82 -12.40 1.59 -13.53
N PHE A 83 -11.70 2.62 -14.02
CA PHE A 83 -12.18 3.53 -15.07
C PHE A 83 -11.10 3.73 -16.14
N ASP A 84 -11.54 4.06 -17.35
CA ASP A 84 -10.70 4.35 -18.50
C ASP A 84 -10.13 5.79 -18.46
N GLU A 85 -9.39 6.17 -19.49
CA GLU A 85 -8.81 7.52 -19.64
C GLU A 85 -9.87 8.61 -19.81
N ASN A 86 -11.10 8.25 -20.22
CA ASN A 86 -12.24 9.17 -20.37
C ASN A 86 -13.09 9.25 -19.09
N GLY A 87 -12.73 8.51 -18.04
CA GLY A 87 -13.46 8.48 -16.78
C GLY A 87 -14.66 7.52 -16.76
N ASN A 88 -14.84 6.69 -17.79
CA ASN A 88 -15.89 5.69 -17.81
C ASN A 88 -15.48 4.43 -17.06
N ILE A 89 -16.40 3.81 -16.34
CA ILE A 89 -16.15 2.53 -15.67
C ILE A 89 -15.89 1.46 -16.74
N VAL A 90 -14.74 0.77 -16.61
CA VAL A 90 -14.37 -0.30 -17.55
C VAL A 90 -15.35 -1.48 -17.49
N PRO A 91 -15.62 -2.13 -18.63
CA PRO A 91 -16.59 -3.24 -18.70
C PRO A 91 -16.12 -4.44 -17.85
N PRO A 92 -17.05 -5.35 -17.48
CA PRO A 92 -16.72 -6.55 -16.69
C PRO A 92 -15.67 -7.47 -17.33
N SER A 93 -15.56 -7.46 -18.66
CA SER A 93 -14.58 -8.25 -19.43
C SER A 93 -13.21 -7.61 -19.54
N ASP A 94 -13.05 -6.40 -19.03
CA ASP A 94 -11.75 -5.71 -19.06
C ASP A 94 -10.72 -6.46 -18.23
N ARG A 95 -9.51 -6.63 -18.79
CA ARG A 95 -8.41 -7.38 -18.16
C ARG A 95 -7.98 -6.79 -16.82
N GLN A 96 -7.95 -5.47 -16.72
CA GLN A 96 -7.61 -4.78 -15.49
C GLN A 96 -8.64 -5.02 -14.40
N ARG A 97 -9.94 -4.96 -14.77
CA ARG A 97 -11.02 -5.26 -13.85
C ARG A 97 -10.98 -6.70 -13.36
N LEU A 98 -10.69 -7.66 -14.24
CA LEU A 98 -10.51 -9.06 -13.84
C LEU A 98 -9.32 -9.25 -12.87
N ASN A 99 -8.21 -8.58 -13.12
CA ASN A 99 -7.07 -8.59 -12.20
C ASN A 99 -7.45 -7.95 -10.85
N ASN A 100 -8.21 -6.86 -10.85
CA ASN A 100 -8.66 -6.20 -9.62
C ASN A 100 -9.64 -7.07 -8.80
N LEU A 101 -10.40 -7.95 -9.44
CA LEU A 101 -11.25 -8.93 -8.72
C LEU A 101 -10.39 -9.90 -7.89
N ALA A 102 -9.25 -10.34 -8.41
CA ALA A 102 -8.33 -11.20 -7.65
C ALA A 102 -7.79 -10.52 -6.39
N ASN A 103 -7.64 -9.18 -6.41
CA ASN A 103 -7.20 -8.41 -5.23
C ASN A 103 -8.26 -8.29 -4.13
N GLN A 104 -9.50 -8.75 -4.37
CA GLN A 104 -10.54 -8.81 -3.34
C GLN A 104 -10.40 -10.05 -2.44
N GLU A 105 -9.62 -11.04 -2.87
CA GLU A 105 -9.31 -12.20 -2.04
C GLU A 105 -8.16 -11.90 -1.08
N TRP A 106 -8.14 -12.56 0.09
CA TRP A 106 -7.04 -12.43 1.04
C TRP A 106 -5.71 -12.90 0.43
N HIS A 107 -4.73 -12.02 0.37
CA HIS A 107 -3.44 -12.30 -0.23
C HIS A 107 -2.30 -11.51 0.44
N SER A 108 -1.09 -11.88 0.11
CA SER A 108 0.12 -11.10 0.38
C SER A 108 0.76 -10.70 -0.94
N ASP A 109 1.15 -9.44 -1.06
CA ASP A 109 1.82 -8.94 -2.27
C ASP A 109 3.17 -9.62 -2.47
N SER A 110 3.50 -9.90 -3.74
CA SER A 110 4.81 -10.44 -4.17
C SER A 110 5.28 -11.71 -3.47
N SER A 111 4.43 -12.40 -2.71
CA SER A 111 4.76 -13.63 -1.98
C SER A 111 5.21 -14.80 -2.88
N PHE A 112 4.84 -14.76 -4.17
CA PHE A 112 5.22 -15.75 -5.19
C PHE A 112 6.64 -15.53 -5.76
N LYS A 113 7.32 -14.46 -5.37
CA LYS A 113 8.68 -14.16 -5.84
C LYS A 113 9.73 -14.84 -4.97
N LYS A 114 10.89 -15.16 -5.56
CA LYS A 114 12.04 -15.69 -4.83
C LYS A 114 12.48 -14.73 -3.69
N ILE A 115 12.42 -13.43 -3.96
CA ILE A 115 12.64 -12.37 -2.98
C ILE A 115 11.35 -11.55 -2.99
N PRO A 116 10.47 -11.71 -1.99
CA PRO A 116 9.23 -10.94 -1.89
C PRO A 116 9.52 -9.48 -1.54
N SER A 117 8.59 -8.60 -1.87
CA SER A 117 8.66 -7.21 -1.43
C SER A 117 8.64 -7.12 0.09
N LYS A 118 9.45 -6.24 0.63
CA LYS A 118 9.49 -5.95 2.08
C LYS A 118 8.19 -5.31 2.56
N MET A 119 7.61 -4.45 1.73
CA MET A 119 6.36 -3.73 1.99
C MET A 119 5.75 -3.22 0.70
N SER A 120 4.46 -2.88 0.74
CA SER A 120 3.75 -2.16 -0.31
C SER A 120 3.33 -0.78 0.19
N LEU A 121 3.50 0.25 -0.62
CA LEU A 121 3.06 1.60 -0.33
C LEU A 121 1.90 1.96 -1.27
N LEU A 122 0.76 2.31 -0.71
CA LEU A 122 -0.44 2.67 -1.46
C LEU A 122 -0.75 4.16 -1.26
N SER A 123 -1.00 4.88 -2.34
CA SER A 123 -1.47 6.26 -2.31
C SER A 123 -2.86 6.34 -2.93
N ALA A 124 -3.88 6.66 -2.13
CA ALA A 124 -5.24 6.84 -2.60
C ALA A 124 -5.38 8.19 -3.31
N LYS A 125 -5.62 8.16 -4.62
CA LYS A 125 -5.83 9.36 -5.45
C LYS A 125 -7.31 9.71 -5.58
N MET A 126 -8.17 8.70 -5.61
CA MET A 126 -9.62 8.84 -5.68
C MET A 126 -10.24 7.81 -4.74
N ILE A 127 -11.13 8.28 -3.88
CA ILE A 127 -11.79 7.45 -2.87
C ILE A 127 -13.30 7.49 -3.15
N PRO A 128 -13.99 6.34 -3.27
CA PRO A 128 -15.44 6.32 -3.41
C PRO A 128 -16.12 6.83 -2.12
N SER A 129 -17.30 7.41 -2.25
CA SER A 129 -18.09 7.89 -1.11
C SER A 129 -18.66 6.75 -0.26
N ILE A 130 -18.84 5.57 -0.85
CA ILE A 130 -19.37 4.37 -0.18
C ILE A 130 -18.59 3.14 -0.66
N GLY A 131 -18.17 2.29 0.30
CA GLY A 131 -17.45 1.05 0.00
C GLY A 131 -15.99 1.26 -0.41
N GLY A 132 -15.40 0.23 -1.03
CA GLY A 132 -14.01 0.25 -1.48
C GLY A 132 -12.97 0.24 -0.35
N ASN A 133 -13.34 -0.25 0.83
CA ASN A 133 -12.41 -0.36 1.95
C ASN A 133 -11.32 -1.37 1.67
N THR A 134 -10.11 -1.07 2.17
CA THR A 134 -9.02 -2.04 2.23
C THR A 134 -9.00 -2.64 3.62
N GLU A 135 -9.06 -3.97 3.70
CA GLU A 135 -9.03 -4.71 4.95
C GLU A 135 -7.66 -5.38 5.13
N PHE A 136 -7.20 -5.44 6.36
CA PHE A 136 -5.90 -6.02 6.70
C PHE A 136 -6.04 -7.05 7.83
N LEU A 137 -5.27 -8.14 7.72
CA LEU A 137 -5.22 -9.20 8.71
C LEU A 137 -3.78 -9.44 9.15
N SER A 138 -3.54 -9.54 10.46
CA SER A 138 -2.24 -9.89 11.01
C SER A 138 -2.08 -11.40 11.08
N MET A 139 -1.29 -12.00 10.19
CA MET A 139 -0.97 -13.43 10.25
C MET A 139 -0.21 -13.82 11.51
N ARG A 140 0.54 -12.91 12.14
CA ARG A 140 1.16 -13.15 13.46
C ARG A 140 0.10 -13.33 14.54
N ALA A 141 -0.94 -12.48 14.54
CA ALA A 141 -2.02 -12.61 15.51
C ALA A 141 -2.84 -13.89 15.27
N VAL A 142 -3.09 -14.23 13.99
CA VAL A 142 -3.74 -15.49 13.62
C VAL A 142 -2.93 -16.68 14.12
N TYR A 143 -1.63 -16.73 13.83
CA TYR A 143 -0.75 -17.81 14.29
C TYR A 143 -0.78 -17.95 15.82
N ASN A 144 -0.67 -16.85 16.56
CA ASN A 144 -0.69 -16.85 18.01
C ASN A 144 -2.06 -17.23 18.63
N SER A 145 -3.12 -17.27 17.83
CA SER A 145 -4.47 -17.68 18.26
C SER A 145 -4.79 -19.15 17.98
N LEU A 146 -3.88 -19.86 17.31
CA LEU A 146 -4.06 -21.30 17.07
C LEU A 146 -3.98 -22.07 18.40
N PRO A 147 -4.80 -23.11 18.58
CA PRO A 147 -4.67 -24.00 19.71
C PRO A 147 -3.35 -24.77 19.64
N ASP A 148 -2.82 -25.15 20.82
CA ASP A 148 -1.63 -25.99 20.97
C ASP A 148 -1.82 -27.39 20.36
#